data_53b6b6fb69650d0b4aa22550891102ad
#
_entry.id   53b6b6fb69650d0b4aa22550891102ad
#
_cell.length_a   1.000
_cell.length_b   1.000
_cell.length_c   1.000
_cell.angle_alpha   90.00
_cell.angle_beta   90.00
_cell.angle_gamma   90.00
#
_symmetry.space_group_name_H-M   'P 1'
#
loop_
_entity.id
_entity.type
_entity.pdbx_description
1 polymer ?
#
loop_
_entity_poly.entity_id
_entity_poly.type
_entity_poly.pdbx_seq_one_letter_code
_entity_poly.pdbx_strand_id
1 'polypeptide(L)'
;MNTNDIMQFLKGHRQTLAEMGVVKIGLFGSYARGDAREDSDIDIAVEISGAHRADSFFRLLHFLEDGLHKKIDLGIESSLKPAIKNRIIKEIIYA
;
A
#
# COMPACT_ATOMS: atom_id res chain seq x y z
N MET A 1 -12.08 -10.71 -2.92
CA MET A 1 -10.66 -10.29 -2.96
C MET A 1 -9.95 -10.79 -1.71
N ASN A 2 -8.75 -11.31 -1.86
CA ASN A 2 -7.96 -11.83 -0.75
C ASN A 2 -6.54 -11.25 -0.79
N THR A 3 -5.72 -11.62 0.19
CA THR A 3 -4.34 -11.16 0.30
C THR A 3 -3.55 -11.40 -0.99
N ASN A 4 -3.68 -12.59 -1.55
CA ASN A 4 -2.94 -12.97 -2.76
C ASN A 4 -3.33 -12.11 -3.96
N ASP A 5 -4.62 -11.81 -4.12
CA ASP A 5 -5.10 -10.95 -5.21
C ASP A 5 -4.45 -9.56 -5.15
N ILE A 6 -4.37 -9.00 -3.95
CA ILE A 6 -3.76 -7.68 -3.75
C ILE A 6 -2.26 -7.73 -4.06
N MET A 7 -1.57 -8.74 -3.53
CA MET A 7 -0.13 -8.88 -3.76
C MET A 7 0.20 -9.10 -5.23
N GLN A 8 -0.61 -9.87 -5.95
CA GLN A 8 -0.43 -10.06 -7.38
C GLN A 8 -0.64 -8.77 -8.16
N PHE A 9 -1.62 -7.95 -7.78
CA PHE A 9 -1.83 -6.65 -8.39
C PHE A 9 -0.59 -5.76 -8.22
N LEU A 10 -0.09 -5.66 -6.99
CA LEU A 10 1.09 -4.84 -6.71
C LEU A 10 2.32 -5.33 -7.48
N LYS A 11 2.56 -6.62 -7.48
CA LYS A 11 3.71 -7.20 -8.19
C LYS A 11 3.58 -7.06 -9.71
N GLY A 12 2.36 -7.19 -10.22
CA GLY A 12 2.10 -7.05 -11.65
C GLY A 12 2.24 -5.63 -12.18
N HIS A 13 2.18 -4.63 -11.31
CA HIS A 13 2.29 -3.22 -11.68
C HIS A 13 3.58 -2.57 -11.19
N ARG A 14 4.61 -3.37 -10.95
CA ARG A 14 5.88 -2.89 -10.39
C ARG A 14 6.48 -1.75 -11.19
N GLN A 15 6.48 -1.85 -12.51
CA GLN A 15 7.03 -0.82 -13.38
C GLN A 15 6.22 0.48 -13.27
N THR A 16 4.91 0.40 -13.33
CA THR A 16 4.03 1.57 -13.17
C THR A 16 4.25 2.26 -11.84
N LEU A 17 4.37 1.48 -10.77
CA LEU A 17 4.64 2.01 -9.43
C LEU A 17 6.00 2.70 -9.38
N ALA A 18 7.03 2.11 -9.98
CA ALA A 18 8.36 2.72 -10.05
C ALA A 18 8.33 4.04 -10.80
N GLU A 19 7.56 4.13 -11.87
CA GLU A 19 7.40 5.37 -12.65
C GLU A 19 6.71 6.48 -11.84
N MET A 20 5.92 6.11 -10.84
CA MET A 20 5.31 7.05 -9.89
C MET A 20 6.24 7.44 -8.75
N GLY A 21 7.47 6.94 -8.74
CA GLY A 21 8.44 7.22 -7.70
C GLY A 21 8.36 6.30 -6.50
N VAL A 22 7.60 5.21 -6.57
CA VAL A 22 7.49 4.24 -5.48
C VAL A 22 8.79 3.45 -5.39
N VAL A 23 9.45 3.50 -4.23
CA VAL A 23 10.67 2.75 -3.96
C VAL A 23 10.41 1.54 -3.05
N LYS A 24 9.29 1.55 -2.34
CA LYS A 24 8.92 0.48 -1.42
C LYS A 24 7.42 0.51 -1.22
N ILE A 25 6.76 -0.63 -1.28
CA ILE A 25 5.32 -0.74 -1.06
C ILE A 25 5.00 -2.06 -0.38
N GLY A 26 4.10 -2.02 0.60
CA GLY A 26 3.70 -3.21 1.34
C GLY A 26 2.27 -3.16 1.79
N LEU A 27 1.70 -4.34 1.98
CA LEU A 27 0.35 -4.56 2.49
C LEU A 27 0.43 -4.84 3.97
N PHE A 28 -0.39 -4.15 4.78
CA PHE A 28 -0.51 -4.43 6.20
C PHE A 28 -1.98 -4.47 6.60
N GLY A 29 -2.25 -4.58 7.90
CA GLY A 29 -3.62 -4.60 8.40
C GLY A 29 -4.34 -5.91 8.16
N SER A 30 -5.67 -5.85 8.13
CA SER A 30 -6.52 -7.04 8.11
C SER A 30 -6.28 -7.94 6.90
N TYR A 31 -6.04 -7.37 5.72
CA TYR A 31 -5.75 -8.17 4.53
C TYR A 31 -4.41 -8.88 4.63
N ALA A 32 -3.41 -8.26 5.25
CA ALA A 32 -2.11 -8.92 5.46
C ALA A 32 -2.22 -10.05 6.47
N ARG A 33 -3.02 -9.87 7.52
CA ARG A 33 -3.24 -10.91 8.54
C ARG A 33 -4.17 -12.04 8.09
N GLY A 34 -4.94 -11.81 7.01
CA GLY A 34 -5.91 -12.80 6.53
C GLY A 34 -7.25 -12.77 7.27
N ASP A 35 -7.53 -11.72 8.04
CA ASP A 35 -8.78 -11.59 8.78
C ASP A 35 -9.68 -10.45 8.26
N ALA A 36 -9.44 -10.01 7.03
CA ALA A 36 -10.22 -8.95 6.41
C ALA A 36 -11.67 -9.39 6.18
N ARG A 37 -12.57 -8.42 6.34
CA ARG A 37 -13.99 -8.57 6.02
C ARG A 37 -14.28 -7.88 4.70
N GLU A 38 -15.47 -8.12 4.16
CA GLU A 38 -15.90 -7.56 2.88
C GLU A 38 -15.87 -6.02 2.89
N ASP A 39 -16.15 -5.40 4.03
CA ASP A 39 -16.15 -3.95 4.21
C ASP A 39 -14.81 -3.39 4.70
N SER A 40 -13.78 -4.22 4.83
CA SER A 40 -12.47 -3.77 5.27
C SER A 40 -11.78 -2.92 4.20
N ASP A 41 -11.10 -1.85 4.63
CA ASP A 41 -10.22 -1.09 3.77
C ASP A 41 -8.92 -1.86 3.53
N ILE A 42 -8.25 -1.57 2.44
CA ILE A 42 -6.93 -2.13 2.16
C ILE A 42 -5.87 -1.17 2.70
N ASP A 43 -5.05 -1.64 3.62
CA ASP A 43 -4.02 -0.83 4.28
C ASP A 43 -2.68 -1.02 3.57
N ILE A 44 -2.14 0.05 2.99
CA ILE A 44 -0.90 0.02 2.23
C ILE A 44 0.07 1.07 2.76
N ALA A 45 1.31 0.65 3.00
CA ALA A 45 2.41 1.53 3.38
C ALA A 45 3.36 1.67 2.20
N VAL A 46 3.81 2.89 1.93
CA VAL A 46 4.62 3.18 0.76
C VAL A 46 5.74 4.16 1.10
N GLU A 47 6.87 4.04 0.40
CA GLU A 47 7.88 5.09 0.34
C GLU A 47 7.96 5.59 -1.09
N ILE A 48 7.94 6.91 -1.25
CA ILE A 48 7.98 7.59 -2.54
C ILE A 48 9.19 8.51 -2.55
N SER A 49 9.99 8.43 -3.60
CA SER A 49 11.14 9.31 -3.81
C SER A 49 10.79 10.41 -4.81
N GLY A 50 11.60 11.48 -4.80
CA GLY A 50 11.50 12.54 -5.80
C GLY A 50 10.90 13.84 -5.28
N ALA A 51 10.96 14.86 -6.11
CA ALA A 51 10.58 16.22 -5.75
C ALA A 51 9.07 16.45 -5.67
N HIS A 52 8.27 15.58 -6.31
CA HIS A 52 6.82 15.73 -6.40
C HIS A 52 6.09 14.65 -5.60
N ARG A 53 6.55 14.40 -4.36
CA ARG A 53 6.01 13.32 -3.52
C ARG A 53 4.51 13.45 -3.26
N ALA A 54 4.02 14.66 -3.03
CA ALA A 54 2.60 14.87 -2.74
C ALA A 54 1.72 14.50 -3.94
N ASP A 55 2.10 14.97 -5.14
CA ASP A 55 1.38 14.63 -6.36
C ASP A 55 1.42 13.13 -6.63
N SER A 56 2.59 12.52 -6.47
CA SER A 56 2.76 11.08 -6.64
C SER A 56 1.90 10.28 -5.67
N PHE A 57 1.81 10.73 -4.42
CA PHE A 57 0.99 10.10 -3.40
C PHE A 57 -0.49 10.02 -3.83
N PHE A 58 -1.05 11.14 -4.26
CA PHE A 58 -2.45 11.17 -4.67
C PHE A 58 -2.71 10.39 -5.95
N ARG A 59 -1.79 10.45 -6.90
CA ARG A 59 -1.88 9.64 -8.13
C ARG A 59 -1.82 8.15 -7.82
N LEU A 60 -0.94 7.76 -6.91
CA LEU A 60 -0.83 6.38 -6.46
C LEU A 60 -2.12 5.91 -5.77
N LEU A 61 -2.67 6.75 -4.89
CA LEU A 61 -3.92 6.42 -4.21
C LEU A 61 -5.04 6.12 -5.22
N HIS A 62 -5.23 7.01 -6.20
CA HIS A 62 -6.24 6.81 -7.24
C HIS A 62 -5.96 5.58 -8.09
N PHE A 63 -4.72 5.35 -8.44
CA PHE A 63 -4.33 4.17 -9.20
C PHE A 63 -4.69 2.87 -8.46
N LEU A 64 -4.40 2.81 -7.17
CA LEU A 64 -4.70 1.65 -6.35
C LEU A 64 -6.21 1.45 -6.17
N GLU A 65 -6.94 2.53 -5.90
CA GLU A 65 -8.39 2.45 -5.73
C GLU A 65 -9.08 2.01 -7.02
N ASP A 66 -8.66 2.56 -8.15
CA ASP A 66 -9.22 2.19 -9.45
C ASP A 66 -8.92 0.74 -9.80
N GLY A 67 -7.71 0.28 -9.52
CA GLY A 67 -7.28 -1.07 -9.87
C GLY A 67 -7.83 -2.15 -8.95
N LEU A 68 -7.95 -1.84 -7.65
CA LEU A 68 -8.40 -2.81 -6.65
C LEU A 68 -9.89 -2.72 -6.33
N HIS A 69 -10.56 -1.66 -6.80
CA HIS A 69 -11.99 -1.43 -6.60
C HIS A 69 -12.41 -1.44 -5.13
N LYS A 70 -11.54 -0.92 -4.25
CA LYS A 70 -11.78 -0.80 -2.82
C LYS A 70 -11.13 0.47 -2.31
N LYS A 71 -11.61 0.92 -1.15
CA LYS A 71 -10.99 2.04 -0.45
C LYS A 71 -9.61 1.63 0.06
N ILE A 72 -8.62 2.47 -0.22
CA ILE A 72 -7.24 2.25 0.18
C ILE A 72 -6.91 3.24 1.31
N ASP A 73 -6.40 2.70 2.42
CA ASP A 73 -5.80 3.49 3.49
C ASP A 73 -4.30 3.51 3.22
N LEU A 74 -3.83 4.59 2.58
CA LEU A 74 -2.45 4.72 2.11
C LEU A 74 -1.66 5.64 3.02
N GLY A 75 -0.54 5.15 3.55
CA GLY A 75 0.35 5.93 4.40
C GLY A 75 1.79 5.86 3.92
N ILE A 76 2.54 6.94 4.19
CA ILE A 76 3.98 6.98 4.00
C ILE A 76 4.63 6.27 5.19
N GLU A 77 5.35 5.18 4.94
CA GLU A 77 5.90 4.34 5.99
C GLU A 77 6.81 5.12 6.95
N SER A 78 7.70 5.95 6.40
CA SER A 78 8.63 6.75 7.22
C SER A 78 7.96 7.82 8.06
N SER A 79 6.72 8.19 7.72
CA SER A 79 5.95 9.21 8.45
C SER A 79 5.05 8.61 9.53
N LEU A 80 4.97 7.31 9.65
CA LEU A 80 4.16 6.64 10.65
C LEU A 80 4.77 6.83 12.05
N LYS A 81 3.90 6.97 13.05
CA LYS A 81 4.34 7.07 14.44
C LYS A 81 5.05 5.77 14.85
N PRO A 82 6.08 5.85 15.71
CA PRO A 82 6.86 4.66 16.10
C PRO A 82 6.02 3.50 16.62
N ALA A 83 4.99 3.78 17.43
CA ALA A 83 4.12 2.73 17.97
C ALA A 83 3.37 1.98 16.87
N ILE A 84 2.87 2.70 15.86
CA ILE A 84 2.18 2.12 14.72
C ILE A 84 3.16 1.37 13.84
N LYS A 85 4.32 1.96 13.60
CA LYS A 85 5.38 1.37 12.76
C LYS A 85 5.86 0.03 13.33
N ASN A 86 6.05 -0.05 14.64
CA ASN A 86 6.48 -1.28 15.30
C ASN A 86 5.45 -2.40 15.16
N ARG A 87 4.17 -2.05 15.19
CA ARG A 87 3.09 -3.03 14.98
C ARG A 87 3.04 -3.48 13.53
N ILE A 88 3.12 -2.54 12.60
CA ILE A 88 3.00 -2.81 11.16
C ILE A 88 4.16 -3.68 10.67
N ILE A 89 5.37 -3.44 11.15
CA ILE A 89 6.56 -4.17 10.69
C ILE A 89 6.47 -5.67 10.93
N LYS A 90 5.65 -6.09 11.90
CA LYS A 90 5.45 -7.51 12.22
C LYS A 90 4.50 -8.20 11.26
N GLU A 91 3.66 -7.45 10.55
CA GLU A 91 2.62 -8.02 9.69
C GLU A 91 2.76 -7.62 8.22
N ILE A 92 3.57 -6.62 7.90
CA ILE A 92 3.67 -6.08 6.55
C ILE A 92 4.25 -7.09 5.57
N ILE A 93 3.64 -7.15 4.38
CA ILE A 93 4.12 -7.99 3.27
C ILE A 93 4.51 -7.04 2.14
N TYR A 94 5.80 -6.97 1.86
CA TYR A 94 6.31 -6.10 0.79
C TYR A 94 6.16 -6.77 -0.58
N ALA A 95 5.85 -5.94 -1.56
CA ALA A 95 5.75 -6.38 -2.94
C ALA A 95 7.04 -6.09 -3.71
#